data_f5a70f5143ab104d4c6f4e757d51a871
#
_entry.id   f5a70f5143ab104d4c6f4e757d51a871
#
_cell.length_a   1.000
_cell.length_b   1.000
_cell.length_c   1.000
_cell.angle_alpha   90.00
_cell.angle_beta   90.00
_cell.angle_gamma   90.00
#
_symmetry.space_group_name_H-M   'P 1'
#
loop_
_entity.id
_entity.type
_entity.pdbx_description
1 polymer ?
#
loop_
_entity_poly.entity_id
_entity_poly.type
_entity_poly.pdbx_seq_one_letter_code
_entity_poly.pdbx_strand_id
1 'polypeptide(L)'
;MPATSNFYDQHADSFAKQYTSLQFEDVHASWRVFWPQAGDRVLDVGAGSGRDAKWMAEHGCEVVAIEPAQALLRLGKSYCGDSVTWLEDALPKLEKTINLGFRFDLILVSAVWMHLAPTHRERAFRKLANLLAPNGRLVISLRHGDFSDGRKAYPVSVEELEKFAKNSALMVRNVSLDDDQLKRTGVSWQTVVMSLPDDGSGDLNKVRHIIVNDSKSATYKLALLRTLLRIADAHSGAVVDRSEGKVAIPLGLVGLYWIRQFKRLIDKENIQQSSNSSKGLGFIKPEGWGRLSHLSPDDLAIGATFFGEDAVALDKAIKDSLKTIKDGPVAFTYQGDKSNPYFEMIRSAKKPKSSIVVDSEFLKSYGLFVLDESLWDCFRLYNSWIEPLVVNQWIMEMQRFRSNQERGIPLQTYHDCLVWIDKDHDTRAVRKRIVQLKLSHSDIVSVWSGSKLRNEYHVDHCLPFAYWPNNDKWNLLPTSKAENLNKRDRIPASYRLNASKPRILDWWQLAWGETDTLSRTFFTEASMSLPNVPASCQDFEHVFEAMGLQIRGVKSRLCIAEW
;
A
#
# COMPACT_ATOMS: atom_id res chain seq x y z
N MET A 1 -4.23 20.51 30.20
CA MET A 1 -5.25 19.45 30.38
C MET A 1 -6.08 19.47 31.69
N PRO A 2 -5.83 20.29 32.71
CA PRO A 2 -6.62 20.21 33.95
C PRO A 2 -8.14 20.37 33.78
N ALA A 3 -8.58 21.26 32.88
CA ALA A 3 -10.01 21.48 32.66
C ALA A 3 -10.75 20.30 31.96
N THR A 4 -10.06 19.57 31.08
CA THR A 4 -10.64 18.43 30.38
C THR A 4 -10.69 17.19 31.30
N SER A 5 -9.65 16.93 32.10
CA SER A 5 -9.66 15.82 33.07
C SER A 5 -10.72 16.02 34.14
N ASN A 6 -10.94 17.25 34.63
CA ASN A 6 -12.00 17.55 35.59
C ASN A 6 -13.40 17.26 35.05
N PHE A 7 -13.65 17.54 33.76
CA PHE A 7 -14.92 17.19 33.11
C PHE A 7 -15.15 15.69 33.09
N TYR A 8 -14.13 14.93 32.72
CA TYR A 8 -14.18 13.46 32.70
C TYR A 8 -14.34 12.86 34.10
N ASP A 9 -13.72 13.46 35.13
CA ASP A 9 -13.89 13.02 36.52
C ASP A 9 -15.35 13.20 37.00
N GLN A 10 -15.99 14.32 36.64
CA GLN A 10 -17.39 14.59 37.02
C GLN A 10 -18.41 13.65 36.35
N HIS A 11 -18.09 13.08 35.19
CA HIS A 11 -19.01 12.27 34.40
C HIS A 11 -18.48 10.83 34.20
N ALA A 12 -17.54 10.39 35.05
CA ALA A 12 -16.79 9.15 34.85
C ALA A 12 -17.66 7.90 34.69
N ASP A 13 -18.70 7.72 35.52
CA ASP A 13 -19.58 6.55 35.46
C ASP A 13 -20.37 6.48 34.15
N SER A 14 -20.83 7.63 33.65
CA SER A 14 -21.57 7.71 32.38
C SER A 14 -20.66 7.34 31.21
N PHE A 15 -19.45 7.94 31.16
CA PHE A 15 -18.47 7.64 30.11
C PHE A 15 -17.96 6.20 30.18
N ALA A 16 -17.74 5.67 31.39
CA ALA A 16 -17.33 4.28 31.54
C ALA A 16 -18.36 3.33 30.93
N LYS A 17 -19.64 3.50 31.25
CA LYS A 17 -20.71 2.69 30.67
C LYS A 17 -20.77 2.82 29.14
N GLN A 18 -20.67 4.03 28.61
CA GLN A 18 -20.69 4.27 27.17
C GLN A 18 -19.49 3.64 26.46
N TYR A 19 -18.27 3.76 27.00
CA TYR A 19 -17.06 3.25 26.34
C TYR A 19 -16.99 1.72 26.41
N THR A 20 -17.38 1.11 27.53
CA THR A 20 -17.39 -0.34 27.67
C THR A 20 -18.54 -1.03 26.92
N SER A 21 -19.53 -0.28 26.41
CA SER A 21 -20.57 -0.83 25.54
C SER A 21 -20.10 -1.08 24.09
N LEU A 22 -18.95 -0.52 23.70
CA LEU A 22 -18.36 -0.68 22.37
C LEU A 22 -17.33 -1.80 22.39
N GLN A 23 -17.29 -2.61 21.31
CA GLN A 23 -16.26 -3.63 21.16
C GLN A 23 -14.99 -3.02 20.56
N PHE A 24 -13.83 -3.50 21.00
CA PHE A 24 -12.52 -3.07 20.45
C PHE A 24 -12.45 -3.32 18.94
N GLU A 25 -12.88 -4.49 18.52
CA GLU A 25 -12.84 -4.96 17.13
C GLU A 25 -13.63 -4.03 16.20
N ASP A 26 -14.76 -3.51 16.64
CA ASP A 26 -15.59 -2.61 15.85
C ASP A 26 -14.98 -1.21 15.76
N VAL A 27 -14.47 -0.70 16.89
CA VAL A 27 -13.87 0.64 16.98
C VAL A 27 -12.56 0.73 16.19
N HIS A 28 -11.82 -0.38 16.14
CA HIS A 28 -10.47 -0.44 15.58
C HIS A 28 -10.37 -1.28 14.29
N ALA A 29 -11.49 -1.62 13.67
CA ALA A 29 -11.57 -2.48 12.47
C ALA A 29 -10.67 -1.99 11.32
N SER A 30 -10.60 -0.68 11.11
CA SER A 30 -9.93 -0.06 9.96
C SER A 30 -8.40 -0.22 9.93
N TRP A 31 -7.80 -0.51 11.07
CA TRP A 31 -6.36 -0.74 11.18
C TRP A 31 -6.01 -2.14 11.72
N ARG A 32 -6.93 -3.11 11.55
CA ARG A 32 -6.80 -4.48 12.05
C ARG A 32 -5.47 -5.16 11.73
N VAL A 33 -4.91 -4.91 10.55
CA VAL A 33 -3.61 -5.47 10.14
C VAL A 33 -2.42 -4.97 10.97
N PHE A 34 -2.62 -3.95 11.78
CA PHE A 34 -1.61 -3.37 12.68
C PHE A 34 -1.91 -3.62 14.16
N TRP A 35 -2.90 -4.43 14.50
CA TRP A 35 -3.21 -4.76 15.89
C TRP A 35 -2.01 -5.42 16.57
N PRO A 36 -1.89 -5.26 17.90
CA PRO A 36 -0.82 -5.88 18.64
C PRO A 36 -0.96 -7.41 18.65
N GLN A 37 0.17 -8.07 18.80
CA GLN A 37 0.25 -9.52 18.92
C GLN A 37 0.59 -9.93 20.36
N ALA A 38 0.34 -11.18 20.71
CA ALA A 38 0.72 -11.71 22.01
C ALA A 38 2.23 -11.52 22.25
N GLY A 39 2.57 -10.94 23.40
CA GLY A 39 3.93 -10.59 23.76
C GLY A 39 4.33 -9.15 23.44
N ASP A 40 3.55 -8.41 22.64
CA ASP A 40 3.80 -6.98 22.39
C ASP A 40 3.61 -6.18 23.69
N ARG A 41 4.48 -5.21 23.89
CA ARG A 41 4.35 -4.20 24.95
C ARG A 41 3.58 -3.00 24.42
N VAL A 42 2.45 -2.70 25.03
CA VAL A 42 1.50 -1.69 24.54
C VAL A 42 1.34 -0.55 25.53
N LEU A 43 1.30 0.69 25.02
CA LEU A 43 0.91 1.89 25.76
C LEU A 43 -0.45 2.38 25.27
N ASP A 44 -1.45 2.37 26.16
CA ASP A 44 -2.76 2.98 25.91
C ASP A 44 -2.82 4.37 26.55
N VAL A 45 -2.87 5.41 25.70
CA VAL A 45 -2.78 6.81 26.13
C VAL A 45 -4.18 7.43 26.22
N GLY A 46 -4.56 7.82 27.43
CA GLY A 46 -5.91 8.27 27.74
C GLY A 46 -6.89 7.11 27.72
N ALA A 47 -6.52 6.03 28.38
CA ALA A 47 -7.21 4.75 28.36
C ALA A 47 -8.64 4.80 28.91
N GLY A 48 -9.07 5.90 29.53
CA GLY A 48 -10.40 6.07 30.06
C GLY A 48 -10.78 4.98 31.06
N SER A 49 -11.86 4.27 30.77
CA SER A 49 -12.35 3.13 31.58
C SER A 49 -11.66 1.79 31.25
N GLY A 50 -10.66 1.76 30.37
CA GLY A 50 -9.84 0.58 30.11
C GLY A 50 -10.36 -0.42 29.08
N ARG A 51 -11.33 -0.06 28.23
CA ARG A 51 -11.85 -0.95 27.18
C ARG A 51 -10.73 -1.53 26.33
N ASP A 52 -9.91 -0.65 25.75
CA ASP A 52 -8.85 -1.05 24.81
C ASP A 52 -7.71 -1.76 25.55
N ALA A 53 -7.32 -1.24 26.71
CA ALA A 53 -6.30 -1.85 27.56
C ALA A 53 -6.67 -3.30 27.97
N LYS A 54 -7.92 -3.53 28.36
CA LYS A 54 -8.40 -4.87 28.74
C LYS A 54 -8.34 -5.85 27.58
N TRP A 55 -8.87 -5.45 26.42
CA TRP A 55 -8.85 -6.29 25.23
C TRP A 55 -7.41 -6.70 24.85
N MET A 56 -6.47 -5.74 24.84
CA MET A 56 -5.08 -6.03 24.52
C MET A 56 -4.42 -6.96 25.54
N ALA A 57 -4.71 -6.78 26.82
CA ALA A 57 -4.21 -7.68 27.87
C ALA A 57 -4.79 -9.10 27.75
N GLU A 58 -6.08 -9.25 27.46
CA GLU A 58 -6.73 -10.55 27.21
C GLU A 58 -6.18 -11.27 25.95
N HIS A 59 -5.59 -10.51 25.02
CA HIS A 59 -4.90 -11.04 23.84
C HIS A 59 -3.38 -11.24 24.03
N GLY A 60 -2.92 -11.24 25.29
CA GLY A 60 -1.56 -11.62 25.65
C GLY A 60 -0.53 -10.52 25.57
N CYS A 61 -0.94 -9.24 25.48
CA CYS A 61 -0.03 -8.10 25.49
C CYS A 61 0.36 -7.69 26.92
N GLU A 62 1.56 -7.13 27.07
CA GLU A 62 2.00 -6.41 28.28
C GLU A 62 1.50 -4.95 28.18
N VAL A 63 0.43 -4.61 28.90
CA VAL A 63 -0.26 -3.32 28.73
C VAL A 63 0.06 -2.34 29.84
N VAL A 64 0.49 -1.14 29.46
CA VAL A 64 0.54 0.05 30.30
C VAL A 64 -0.56 1.02 29.86
N ALA A 65 -1.47 1.34 30.76
CA ALA A 65 -2.55 2.29 30.52
C ALA A 65 -2.30 3.59 31.29
N ILE A 66 -2.41 4.73 30.61
CA ILE A 66 -2.28 6.04 31.26
C ILE A 66 -3.58 6.84 31.15
N GLU A 67 -4.01 7.42 32.27
CA GLU A 67 -5.24 8.22 32.35
C GLU A 67 -5.08 9.35 33.38
N PRO A 68 -5.29 10.61 32.98
CA PRO A 68 -5.20 11.74 33.90
C PRO A 68 -6.44 11.96 34.78
N ALA A 69 -7.63 11.47 34.36
CA ALA A 69 -8.86 11.61 35.14
C ALA A 69 -8.90 10.49 36.19
N GLN A 70 -8.78 10.87 37.45
CA GLN A 70 -8.63 9.91 38.56
C GLN A 70 -9.84 9.00 38.74
N ALA A 71 -11.06 9.50 38.49
CA ALA A 71 -12.26 8.69 38.58
C ALA A 71 -12.31 7.61 37.48
N LEU A 72 -11.98 7.96 36.23
CA LEU A 72 -11.88 6.99 35.13
C LEU A 72 -10.74 5.98 35.38
N LEU A 73 -9.59 6.42 35.86
CA LEU A 73 -8.46 5.56 36.21
C LEU A 73 -8.85 4.52 37.26
N ARG A 74 -9.60 4.91 38.29
CA ARG A 74 -10.12 3.97 39.31
C ARG A 74 -11.08 2.94 38.73
N LEU A 75 -12.01 3.42 37.87
CA LEU A 75 -12.94 2.51 37.16
C LEU A 75 -12.20 1.55 36.23
N GLY A 76 -11.22 2.04 35.49
CA GLY A 76 -10.37 1.23 34.60
C GLY A 76 -9.59 0.16 35.36
N LYS A 77 -8.97 0.52 36.50
CA LYS A 77 -8.31 -0.46 37.39
C LYS A 77 -9.26 -1.55 37.86
N SER A 78 -10.47 -1.16 38.28
CA SER A 78 -11.49 -2.15 38.70
C SER A 78 -11.95 -3.02 37.55
N TYR A 79 -12.05 -2.47 36.31
CA TYR A 79 -12.50 -3.19 35.14
C TYR A 79 -11.47 -4.16 34.56
N CYS A 80 -10.18 -3.78 34.56
CA CYS A 80 -9.09 -4.59 34.02
C CYS A 80 -8.46 -5.54 35.05
N GLY A 81 -8.65 -5.31 36.35
CA GLY A 81 -7.93 -6.04 37.39
C GLY A 81 -6.41 -5.84 37.30
N ASP A 82 -5.66 -6.88 37.67
CA ASP A 82 -4.19 -6.85 37.72
C ASP A 82 -3.51 -7.10 36.36
N SER A 83 -4.29 -7.29 35.29
CA SER A 83 -3.74 -7.58 33.96
C SER A 83 -3.15 -6.36 33.24
N VAL A 84 -3.40 -5.15 33.73
CA VAL A 84 -2.97 -3.88 33.14
C VAL A 84 -2.23 -3.03 34.18
N THR A 85 -1.06 -2.50 33.80
CA THR A 85 -0.31 -1.54 34.61
C THR A 85 -0.88 -0.13 34.39
N TRP A 86 -1.40 0.50 35.45
CA TRP A 86 -2.02 1.82 35.37
C TRP A 86 -1.14 2.91 35.95
N LEU A 87 -0.98 4.00 35.17
CA LEU A 87 -0.29 5.21 35.61
C LEU A 87 -1.20 6.44 35.49
N GLU A 88 -1.19 7.27 36.52
CA GLU A 88 -1.74 8.62 36.43
C GLU A 88 -0.73 9.51 35.71
N ASP A 89 -0.85 9.63 34.41
CA ASP A 89 0.03 10.40 33.54
C ASP A 89 -0.74 11.01 32.37
N ALA A 90 -0.17 11.97 31.65
CA ALA A 90 -0.85 12.67 30.58
C ALA A 90 0.09 13.27 29.54
N LEU A 91 -0.43 13.42 28.29
CA LEU A 91 0.17 14.28 27.29
C LEU A 91 0.11 15.78 27.72
N PRO A 92 1.11 16.57 27.37
CA PRO A 92 2.33 16.25 26.64
C PRO A 92 3.51 15.81 27.54
N LYS A 93 3.32 15.63 28.84
CA LYS A 93 4.42 15.41 29.78
C LYS A 93 4.95 13.97 29.77
N LEU A 94 4.09 12.98 29.96
CA LEU A 94 4.44 11.55 30.02
C LEU A 94 5.60 11.24 30.98
N GLU A 95 5.64 11.92 32.14
CA GLU A 95 6.78 11.84 33.05
C GLU A 95 6.95 10.45 33.69
N LYS A 96 5.83 9.88 34.17
CA LYS A 96 5.83 8.54 34.76
C LYS A 96 6.08 7.46 33.73
N THR A 97 5.50 7.63 32.54
CA THR A 97 5.66 6.70 31.41
C THR A 97 7.11 6.64 30.93
N ILE A 98 7.76 7.80 30.77
CA ILE A 98 9.18 7.87 30.36
C ILE A 98 10.09 7.22 31.42
N ASN A 99 9.78 7.39 32.69
CA ASN A 99 10.56 6.83 33.79
C ASN A 99 10.48 5.31 33.93
N LEU A 100 9.58 4.63 33.17
CA LEU A 100 9.57 3.16 33.07
C LEU A 100 10.85 2.61 32.41
N GLY A 101 11.52 3.42 31.57
CA GLY A 101 12.82 3.07 30.99
C GLY A 101 12.79 2.06 29.87
N PHE A 102 11.60 1.67 29.36
CA PHE A 102 11.45 0.77 28.21
C PHE A 102 10.61 1.40 27.09
N ARG A 103 10.55 0.72 25.97
CA ARG A 103 9.84 1.17 24.76
C ARG A 103 8.67 0.26 24.46
N PHE A 104 7.77 0.71 23.56
CA PHE A 104 6.50 0.05 23.24
C PHE A 104 6.45 -0.39 21.79
N ASP A 105 5.94 -1.58 21.56
CA ASP A 105 5.67 -2.13 20.23
C ASP A 105 4.41 -1.52 19.59
N LEU A 106 3.46 -1.09 20.43
CA LEU A 106 2.31 -0.30 20.02
C LEU A 106 2.05 0.83 21.01
N ILE A 107 1.81 2.03 20.48
CA ILE A 107 1.27 3.15 21.25
C ILE A 107 -0.07 3.53 20.64
N LEU A 108 -1.15 3.38 21.38
CA LEU A 108 -2.50 3.74 20.98
C LEU A 108 -2.91 5.08 21.62
N VAL A 109 -3.38 6.02 20.81
CA VAL A 109 -3.91 7.32 21.23
C VAL A 109 -5.33 7.43 20.66
N SER A 110 -6.26 6.75 21.32
CA SER A 110 -7.65 6.63 20.86
C SER A 110 -8.51 7.74 21.46
N ALA A 111 -9.12 8.56 20.60
CA ALA A 111 -10.04 9.65 20.97
C ALA A 111 -9.46 10.71 21.95
N VAL A 112 -8.15 10.96 21.90
CA VAL A 112 -7.44 11.88 22.82
C VAL A 112 -6.88 13.11 22.11
N TRP A 113 -6.41 12.96 20.86
CA TRP A 113 -5.61 13.98 20.18
C TRP A 113 -6.29 15.33 20.05
N MET A 114 -7.61 15.36 19.83
CA MET A 114 -8.42 16.58 19.74
C MET A 114 -8.49 17.37 21.04
N HIS A 115 -8.24 16.77 22.19
CA HIS A 115 -8.23 17.46 23.50
C HIS A 115 -6.90 18.15 23.78
N LEU A 116 -5.87 17.87 22.98
CA LEU A 116 -4.56 18.49 23.15
C LEU A 116 -4.49 19.80 22.37
N ALA A 117 -4.14 20.90 23.06
CA ALA A 117 -3.97 22.20 22.42
C ALA A 117 -2.87 22.12 21.32
N PRO A 118 -3.05 22.78 20.16
CA PRO A 118 -2.11 22.72 19.04
C PRO A 118 -0.66 23.02 19.43
N THR A 119 -0.45 23.97 20.35
CA THR A 119 0.90 24.35 20.87
C THR A 119 1.61 23.23 21.62
N HIS A 120 0.89 22.20 22.06
CA HIS A 120 1.46 21.07 22.81
C HIS A 120 1.65 19.83 21.96
N ARG A 121 1.07 19.76 20.76
CA ARG A 121 0.98 18.53 19.93
C ARG A 121 2.34 18.09 19.42
N GLU A 122 3.16 18.98 18.89
CA GLU A 122 4.47 18.62 18.38
C GLU A 122 5.38 18.02 19.49
N ARG A 123 5.33 18.61 20.68
CA ARG A 123 6.06 18.08 21.84
C ARG A 123 5.53 16.72 22.27
N ALA A 124 4.21 16.55 22.31
CA ALA A 124 3.59 15.28 22.66
C ALA A 124 3.97 14.21 21.63
N PHE A 125 3.83 14.52 20.34
CA PHE A 125 4.16 13.61 19.25
C PHE A 125 5.61 13.12 19.32
N ARG A 126 6.56 14.03 19.48
CA ARG A 126 7.99 13.69 19.61
C ARG A 126 8.25 12.74 20.77
N LYS A 127 7.57 12.92 21.91
CA LYS A 127 7.72 12.01 23.06
C LYS A 127 7.15 10.63 22.77
N LEU A 128 5.96 10.55 22.15
CA LEU A 128 5.37 9.28 21.71
C LEU A 128 6.29 8.56 20.71
N ALA A 129 6.82 9.28 19.74
CA ALA A 129 7.76 8.72 18.76
C ALA A 129 9.03 8.14 19.45
N ASN A 130 9.56 8.84 20.46
CA ASN A 130 10.74 8.38 21.20
C ASN A 130 10.47 7.18 22.12
N LEU A 131 9.21 6.91 22.44
CA LEU A 131 8.81 5.74 23.24
C LEU A 131 8.57 4.48 22.39
N LEU A 132 8.61 4.58 21.06
CA LEU A 132 8.47 3.41 20.20
C LEU A 132 9.69 2.49 20.25
N ALA A 133 9.43 1.20 20.34
CA ALA A 133 10.43 0.16 20.08
C ALA A 133 10.81 0.13 18.58
N PRO A 134 11.92 -0.50 18.19
CA PRO A 134 12.18 -0.83 16.78
C PRO A 134 10.96 -1.58 16.18
N ASN A 135 10.54 -1.18 14.99
CA ASN A 135 9.30 -1.65 14.34
C ASN A 135 8.00 -1.33 15.10
N GLY A 136 8.06 -0.54 16.14
CA GLY A 136 6.88 -0.11 16.90
C GLY A 136 5.94 0.77 16.10
N ARG A 137 4.66 0.75 16.47
CA ARG A 137 3.57 1.45 15.79
C ARG A 137 2.95 2.49 16.69
N LEU A 138 2.75 3.71 16.16
CA LEU A 138 1.97 4.77 16.79
C LEU A 138 0.64 4.91 16.05
N VAL A 139 -0.46 4.69 16.75
CA VAL A 139 -1.82 4.78 16.21
C VAL A 139 -2.55 5.94 16.87
N ILE A 140 -3.01 6.90 16.08
CA ILE A 140 -3.75 8.06 16.58
C ILE A 140 -5.09 8.16 15.86
N SER A 141 -6.19 8.15 16.61
CA SER A 141 -7.51 8.43 16.06
C SER A 141 -7.88 9.91 16.20
N LEU A 142 -8.38 10.48 15.11
CA LEU A 142 -8.79 11.88 14.98
C LEU A 142 -10.32 11.94 14.90
N ARG A 143 -10.95 12.60 15.86
CA ARG A 143 -12.39 12.88 15.82
C ARG A 143 -12.66 14.22 15.17
N HIS A 144 -13.54 14.24 14.20
CA HIS A 144 -14.08 15.44 13.58
C HIS A 144 -15.51 15.69 14.05
N GLY A 145 -15.93 16.95 14.02
CA GLY A 145 -17.23 17.42 14.51
C GLY A 145 -17.19 17.91 15.96
N ASP A 146 -18.08 18.81 16.28
CA ASP A 146 -18.14 19.48 17.58
C ASP A 146 -18.66 18.57 18.71
N PHE A 147 -18.29 18.90 19.93
CA PHE A 147 -18.88 18.29 21.14
C PHE A 147 -20.07 19.14 21.61
N SER A 148 -21.20 18.49 21.83
CA SER A 148 -22.42 19.15 22.34
C SER A 148 -22.52 19.17 23.87
N ASP A 149 -21.59 18.55 24.57
CA ASP A 149 -21.63 18.32 26.03
C ASP A 149 -20.66 19.21 26.82
N GLY A 150 -20.05 20.18 26.18
CA GLY A 150 -19.13 21.14 26.84
C GLY A 150 -17.67 20.67 26.89
N ARG A 151 -17.33 19.51 26.35
CA ARG A 151 -15.93 19.09 26.21
C ARG A 151 -15.19 20.04 25.28
N LYS A 152 -14.00 20.44 25.66
CA LYS A 152 -13.13 21.25 24.82
C LYS A 152 -12.39 20.37 23.81
N ALA A 153 -12.54 20.70 22.54
CA ALA A 153 -11.78 20.09 21.45
C ALA A 153 -11.15 21.17 20.56
N TYR A 154 -10.11 20.79 19.87
CA TYR A 154 -9.43 21.60 18.86
C TYR A 154 -9.47 20.89 17.52
N PRO A 155 -9.52 21.61 16.39
CA PRO A 155 -9.43 21.02 15.08
C PRO A 155 -8.20 20.13 14.95
N VAL A 156 -8.34 19.01 14.27
CA VAL A 156 -7.28 18.02 14.02
C VAL A 156 -7.25 17.69 12.55
N SER A 157 -6.08 17.30 12.03
CA SER A 157 -5.97 16.84 10.65
C SER A 157 -4.88 15.80 10.47
N VAL A 158 -5.00 15.02 9.41
CA VAL A 158 -4.00 14.04 9.00
C VAL A 158 -2.70 14.73 8.60
N GLU A 159 -2.79 15.88 7.91
CA GLU A 159 -1.64 16.67 7.44
C GLU A 159 -0.76 17.15 8.60
N GLU A 160 -1.37 17.48 9.74
CA GLU A 160 -0.62 17.82 10.95
C GLU A 160 0.20 16.63 11.44
N LEU A 161 -0.40 15.43 11.49
CA LEU A 161 0.31 14.22 11.90
C LEU A 161 1.39 13.81 10.89
N GLU A 162 1.15 13.94 9.58
CA GLU A 162 2.15 13.71 8.53
C GLU A 162 3.38 14.61 8.71
N LYS A 163 3.15 15.90 9.01
CA LYS A 163 4.24 16.84 9.30
C LYS A 163 5.05 16.42 10.53
N PHE A 164 4.37 16.05 11.62
CA PHE A 164 5.05 15.62 12.84
C PHE A 164 5.78 14.28 12.65
N ALA A 165 5.18 13.35 11.90
CA ALA A 165 5.80 12.07 11.54
C ALA A 165 7.11 12.31 10.78
N LYS A 166 7.09 13.16 9.75
CA LYS A 166 8.29 13.54 8.99
C LYS A 166 9.38 14.13 9.90
N ASN A 167 9.01 15.05 10.80
CA ASN A 167 9.94 15.69 11.73
C ASN A 167 10.52 14.73 12.79
N SER A 168 9.85 13.62 13.04
CA SER A 168 10.24 12.59 14.03
C SER A 168 10.74 11.29 13.39
N ALA A 169 11.07 11.32 12.09
CA ALA A 169 11.51 10.17 11.30
C ALA A 169 10.53 8.98 11.31
N LEU A 170 9.24 9.22 11.48
CA LEU A 170 8.19 8.22 11.33
C LEU A 170 7.65 8.22 9.91
N MET A 171 7.20 7.06 9.46
CA MET A 171 6.50 6.87 8.19
C MET A 171 5.02 6.62 8.46
N VAL A 172 4.14 7.30 7.73
CA VAL A 172 2.70 6.99 7.74
C VAL A 172 2.46 5.71 6.95
N ARG A 173 1.93 4.69 7.63
CA ARG A 173 1.68 3.36 7.08
C ARG A 173 0.25 3.21 6.56
N ASN A 174 -0.70 3.79 7.27
CA ASN A 174 -2.12 3.74 6.93
C ASN A 174 -2.83 5.01 7.39
N VAL A 175 -3.84 5.42 6.61
CA VAL A 175 -4.84 6.42 7.00
C VAL A 175 -6.19 5.85 6.59
N SER A 176 -7.08 5.68 7.55
CA SER A 176 -8.43 5.19 7.33
C SER A 176 -9.48 6.24 7.67
N LEU A 177 -10.66 6.09 7.08
CA LEU A 177 -11.89 6.76 7.49
C LEU A 177 -12.73 5.73 8.25
N ASP A 178 -13.24 6.13 9.39
CA ASP A 178 -14.01 5.26 10.28
C ASP A 178 -15.38 5.87 10.56
N ASP A 179 -16.39 5.03 10.56
CA ASP A 179 -17.74 5.42 10.96
C ASP A 179 -17.81 5.64 12.48
N ASP A 180 -18.67 6.56 12.89
CA ASP A 180 -18.93 6.76 14.31
C ASP A 180 -19.78 5.61 14.88
N GLN A 181 -19.17 4.76 15.71
CA GLN A 181 -19.83 3.59 16.30
C GLN A 181 -21.04 3.96 17.18
N LEU A 182 -21.08 5.19 17.67
CA LEU A 182 -22.24 5.73 18.40
C LEU A 182 -23.27 6.39 17.49
N LYS A 183 -23.06 6.38 16.16
CA LYS A 183 -23.97 6.91 15.12
C LYS A 183 -24.41 8.36 15.37
N ARG A 184 -23.51 9.22 15.88
CA ARG A 184 -23.77 10.63 16.13
C ARG A 184 -23.72 11.43 14.84
N THR A 185 -24.71 12.26 14.63
CA THR A 185 -24.79 13.12 13.43
C THR A 185 -23.63 14.13 13.41
N GLY A 186 -22.98 14.28 12.27
CA GLY A 186 -21.88 15.23 12.08
C GLY A 186 -20.55 14.82 12.75
N VAL A 187 -20.42 13.58 13.20
CA VAL A 187 -19.18 13.02 13.74
C VAL A 187 -18.58 12.03 12.75
N SER A 188 -17.30 12.22 12.43
CA SER A 188 -16.52 11.26 11.64
C SER A 188 -15.15 11.05 12.28
N TRP A 189 -14.50 9.97 11.91
CA TRP A 189 -13.22 9.56 12.45
C TRP A 189 -12.20 9.28 11.36
N GLN A 190 -10.95 9.55 11.67
CA GLN A 190 -9.81 9.10 10.86
C GLN A 190 -8.81 8.44 11.79
N THR A 191 -8.25 7.32 11.37
CA THR A 191 -7.16 6.67 12.12
C THR A 191 -5.87 6.70 11.30
N VAL A 192 -4.79 7.16 11.93
CA VAL A 192 -3.46 7.27 11.31
C VAL A 192 -2.52 6.31 12.01
N VAL A 193 -1.95 5.37 11.26
CA VAL A 193 -0.92 4.43 11.73
C VAL A 193 0.43 4.87 11.22
N MET A 194 1.38 5.01 12.12
CA MET A 194 2.75 5.44 11.83
C MET A 194 3.76 4.48 12.48
N SER A 195 4.92 4.29 11.86
CA SER A 195 6.00 3.48 12.42
C SER A 195 7.37 4.07 12.12
N LEU A 196 8.38 3.65 12.87
CA LEU A 196 9.77 3.89 12.50
C LEU A 196 10.10 3.15 11.19
N PRO A 197 11.00 3.69 10.35
CA PRO A 197 11.55 2.94 9.23
C PRO A 197 12.34 1.73 9.73
N ASP A 198 12.58 0.77 8.82
CA ASP A 198 13.46 -0.38 9.10
C ASP A 198 14.87 0.13 9.41
N ASP A 199 15.39 -0.24 10.56
CA ASP A 199 16.73 0.14 11.03
C ASP A 199 17.83 -0.82 10.53
N GLY A 200 17.49 -1.73 9.62
CA GLY A 200 18.37 -2.77 9.06
C GLY A 200 18.44 -4.04 9.90
N SER A 201 17.73 -4.13 11.02
CA SER A 201 17.59 -5.38 11.79
C SER A 201 16.46 -6.28 11.29
N GLY A 202 15.58 -5.74 10.43
CA GLY A 202 14.38 -6.40 9.91
C GLY A 202 14.57 -7.01 8.52
N ASP A 203 13.53 -6.85 7.67
CA ASP A 203 13.44 -7.52 6.38
C ASP A 203 14.44 -7.02 5.32
N LEU A 204 14.98 -5.81 5.46
CA LEU A 204 16.08 -5.35 4.60
C LEU A 204 17.29 -6.29 4.66
N ASN A 205 17.60 -6.89 5.80
CA ASN A 205 18.66 -7.91 5.91
C ASN A 205 18.31 -9.20 5.17
N LYS A 206 17.04 -9.64 5.21
CA LYS A 206 16.57 -10.80 4.41
C LYS A 206 16.73 -10.52 2.91
N VAL A 207 16.29 -9.34 2.47
CA VAL A 207 16.42 -8.90 1.08
C VAL A 207 17.88 -8.82 0.65
N ARG A 208 18.74 -8.19 1.47
CA ARG A 208 20.19 -8.11 1.22
C ARG A 208 20.81 -9.51 1.10
N HIS A 209 20.42 -10.45 1.98
CA HIS A 209 20.90 -11.82 1.91
C HIS A 209 20.56 -12.48 0.57
N ILE A 210 19.31 -12.37 0.11
CA ILE A 210 18.87 -12.92 -1.20
C ILE A 210 19.67 -12.29 -2.35
N ILE A 211 19.88 -10.97 -2.31
CA ILE A 211 20.57 -10.26 -3.41
C ILE A 211 22.06 -10.60 -3.45
N VAL A 212 22.75 -10.52 -2.32
CA VAL A 212 24.23 -10.50 -2.26
C VAL A 212 24.81 -11.85 -1.88
N ASN A 213 24.29 -12.47 -0.81
CA ASN A 213 24.96 -13.60 -0.16
C ASN A 213 24.47 -14.96 -0.66
N ASP A 214 23.24 -15.06 -1.13
CA ASP A 214 22.65 -16.33 -1.53
C ASP A 214 23.28 -16.88 -2.83
N SER A 215 23.54 -18.18 -2.87
CA SER A 215 24.12 -18.84 -4.04
C SER A 215 23.17 -18.82 -5.24
N LYS A 216 23.70 -18.50 -6.41
CA LYS A 216 22.94 -18.34 -7.66
C LYS A 216 23.58 -19.11 -8.80
N SER A 217 22.97 -20.24 -9.21
CA SER A 217 23.31 -20.94 -10.45
C SER A 217 22.51 -20.42 -11.66
N ALA A 218 21.49 -19.61 -11.40
CA ALA A 218 20.63 -18.93 -12.38
C ALA A 218 20.14 -17.62 -11.81
N THR A 219 19.69 -16.71 -12.66
CA THR A 219 19.20 -15.37 -12.29
C THR A 219 17.81 -15.38 -11.62
N TYR A 220 17.21 -16.54 -11.44
CA TYR A 220 15.80 -16.72 -11.05
C TYR A 220 15.43 -16.11 -9.70
N LYS A 221 16.30 -16.14 -8.70
CA LYS A 221 16.03 -15.52 -7.40
C LYS A 221 15.93 -13.99 -7.51
N LEU A 222 16.82 -13.39 -8.29
CA LEU A 222 16.82 -11.96 -8.57
C LEU A 222 15.59 -11.57 -9.41
N ALA A 223 15.23 -12.39 -10.39
CA ALA A 223 14.05 -12.20 -11.21
C ALA A 223 12.75 -12.27 -10.38
N LEU A 224 12.62 -13.23 -9.45
CA LEU A 224 11.46 -13.30 -8.56
C LEU A 224 11.40 -12.07 -7.65
N LEU A 225 12.51 -11.72 -7.03
CA LEU A 225 12.58 -10.54 -6.16
C LEU A 225 12.17 -9.26 -6.91
N ARG A 226 12.69 -9.06 -8.12
CA ARG A 226 12.33 -7.91 -8.96
C ARG A 226 10.86 -7.93 -9.39
N THR A 227 10.31 -9.10 -9.67
CA THR A 227 8.87 -9.27 -9.95
C THR A 227 8.02 -8.81 -8.76
N LEU A 228 8.37 -9.24 -7.54
CA LEU A 228 7.63 -8.88 -6.33
C LEU A 228 7.76 -7.39 -6.01
N LEU A 229 8.95 -6.81 -6.16
CA LEU A 229 9.19 -5.37 -6.02
C LEU A 229 8.30 -4.57 -6.99
N ARG A 230 8.25 -4.97 -8.25
CA ARG A 230 7.41 -4.31 -9.26
C ARG A 230 5.92 -4.39 -8.95
N ILE A 231 5.44 -5.54 -8.50
CA ILE A 231 4.04 -5.72 -8.12
C ILE A 231 3.71 -4.87 -6.89
N ALA A 232 4.58 -4.87 -5.89
CA ALA A 232 4.37 -4.09 -4.67
C ALA A 232 4.31 -2.57 -4.93
N ASP A 233 5.08 -2.08 -5.92
CA ASP A 233 5.08 -0.67 -6.31
C ASP A 233 3.91 -0.29 -7.22
N ALA A 234 3.71 -1.03 -8.31
CA ALA A 234 2.76 -0.67 -9.35
C ALA A 234 1.33 -1.17 -9.09
N HIS A 235 1.16 -2.20 -8.29
CA HIS A 235 -0.12 -2.89 -8.09
C HIS A 235 -0.40 -3.14 -6.60
N SER A 236 -0.39 -2.10 -5.81
CA SER A 236 -0.71 -2.18 -4.37
C SER A 236 -2.12 -2.75 -4.09
N GLY A 237 -3.05 -2.59 -5.03
CA GLY A 237 -4.40 -3.17 -5.00
C GLY A 237 -4.47 -4.66 -5.33
N ALA A 238 -3.39 -5.27 -5.81
CA ALA A 238 -3.37 -6.69 -6.15
C ALA A 238 -3.37 -7.62 -4.91
N VAL A 239 -3.19 -7.08 -3.72
CA VAL A 239 -3.29 -7.85 -2.47
C VAL A 239 -4.71 -8.33 -2.28
N VAL A 240 -4.92 -9.66 -2.26
CA VAL A 240 -6.24 -10.28 -2.13
C VAL A 240 -6.57 -10.72 -0.71
N ASP A 241 -5.56 -10.89 0.12
CA ASP A 241 -5.72 -11.23 1.53
C ASP A 241 -4.55 -10.68 2.34
N ARG A 242 -4.86 -10.20 3.54
CA ARG A 242 -3.92 -9.82 4.60
C ARG A 242 -4.43 -10.42 5.90
N SER A 243 -3.90 -11.54 6.28
CA SER A 243 -4.26 -12.26 7.51
C SER A 243 -3.05 -12.95 8.09
N GLU A 244 -3.05 -13.15 9.39
CA GLU A 244 -2.00 -13.89 10.12
C GLU A 244 -0.57 -13.39 9.85
N GLY A 245 -0.39 -12.08 9.66
CA GLY A 245 0.92 -11.48 9.36
C GLY A 245 1.46 -11.81 7.95
N LYS A 246 0.60 -12.30 7.06
CA LYS A 246 0.94 -12.65 5.68
C LYS A 246 0.13 -11.85 4.67
N VAL A 247 0.70 -11.71 3.48
CA VAL A 247 0.08 -11.10 2.31
C VAL A 247 -0.03 -12.13 1.20
N ALA A 248 -1.20 -12.21 0.59
CA ALA A 248 -1.46 -13.04 -0.58
C ALA A 248 -1.73 -12.18 -1.81
N ILE A 249 -1.04 -12.47 -2.92
CA ILE A 249 -1.23 -11.82 -4.22
C ILE A 249 -1.57 -12.85 -5.31
N PRO A 250 -2.23 -12.46 -6.42
CA PRO A 250 -2.57 -13.37 -7.49
C PRO A 250 -1.32 -14.03 -8.10
N LEU A 251 -1.28 -15.35 -8.10
CA LEU A 251 -0.14 -16.11 -8.63
C LEU A 251 0.08 -15.85 -10.12
N GLY A 252 -1.02 -15.69 -10.89
CA GLY A 252 -0.94 -15.34 -12.31
C GLY A 252 -0.25 -13.99 -12.57
N LEU A 253 -0.36 -13.04 -11.66
CA LEU A 253 0.33 -11.75 -11.75
C LEU A 253 1.86 -11.92 -11.62
N VAL A 254 2.30 -12.77 -10.71
CA VAL A 254 3.73 -13.11 -10.57
C VAL A 254 4.25 -13.77 -11.84
N GLY A 255 3.50 -14.72 -12.41
CA GLY A 255 3.86 -15.37 -13.68
C GLY A 255 3.90 -14.40 -14.86
N LEU A 256 2.96 -13.47 -14.94
CA LEU A 256 2.88 -12.45 -15.99
C LEU A 256 4.10 -11.51 -15.97
N TYR A 257 4.43 -10.94 -14.80
CA TYR A 257 5.60 -10.06 -14.65
C TYR A 257 6.93 -10.80 -14.81
N TRP A 258 6.96 -12.07 -14.44
CA TRP A 258 8.10 -12.95 -14.76
C TRP A 258 8.34 -13.03 -16.27
N ILE A 259 7.29 -13.29 -17.07
CA ILE A 259 7.39 -13.36 -18.52
C ILE A 259 7.83 -12.00 -19.08
N ARG A 260 7.20 -10.92 -18.67
CA ARG A 260 7.47 -9.56 -19.17
C ARG A 260 8.94 -9.18 -19.05
N GLN A 261 9.56 -9.42 -17.89
CA GLN A 261 10.95 -9.01 -17.66
C GLN A 261 11.97 -9.86 -18.42
N PHE A 262 11.65 -11.12 -18.73
CA PHE A 262 12.57 -11.99 -19.48
C PHE A 262 12.46 -11.83 -21.00
N LYS A 263 11.35 -11.30 -21.53
CA LYS A 263 11.13 -11.27 -22.99
C LYS A 263 12.26 -10.58 -23.76
N ARG A 264 12.70 -9.41 -23.33
CA ARG A 264 13.81 -8.70 -24.03
C ARG A 264 15.15 -9.39 -23.88
N LEU A 265 15.40 -9.95 -22.71
CA LEU A 265 16.62 -10.72 -22.43
C LEU A 265 16.73 -11.97 -23.32
N ILE A 266 15.60 -12.61 -23.61
CA ILE A 266 15.55 -13.90 -24.31
C ILE A 266 15.24 -13.71 -25.80
N ASP A 267 14.09 -13.09 -26.13
CA ASP A 267 13.60 -13.04 -27.51
C ASP A 267 14.43 -12.11 -28.39
N LYS A 268 14.90 -10.98 -27.83
CA LYS A 268 15.67 -9.99 -28.57
C LYS A 268 17.17 -10.27 -28.54
N GLU A 269 17.73 -10.49 -27.35
CA GLU A 269 19.17 -10.51 -27.16
C GLU A 269 19.73 -11.90 -26.85
N ASN A 270 18.87 -12.90 -26.62
CA ASN A 270 19.24 -14.28 -26.28
C ASN A 270 20.35 -14.36 -25.20
N ILE A 271 20.16 -13.59 -24.10
CA ILE A 271 21.14 -13.50 -23.01
C ILE A 271 21.00 -14.73 -22.10
N GLN A 272 22.10 -15.45 -21.91
CA GLN A 272 22.14 -16.61 -21.01
C GLN A 272 21.75 -16.22 -19.58
N GLN A 273 20.84 -17.01 -18.95
CA GLN A 273 20.28 -16.76 -17.63
C GLN A 273 20.64 -17.84 -16.59
N SER A 274 21.34 -18.87 -16.98
CA SER A 274 21.72 -19.98 -16.10
C SER A 274 23.07 -20.55 -16.49
N SER A 275 23.84 -21.00 -15.51
CA SER A 275 25.09 -21.70 -15.74
C SER A 275 24.90 -23.05 -16.51
N ASN A 276 23.72 -23.64 -16.38
CA ASN A 276 23.37 -24.88 -17.07
C ASN A 276 22.63 -24.56 -18.39
N SER A 277 23.39 -24.22 -19.43
CA SER A 277 22.85 -23.87 -20.74
C SER A 277 22.30 -25.08 -21.53
N SER A 278 22.75 -26.31 -21.24
CA SER A 278 22.38 -27.51 -21.99
C SER A 278 20.91 -27.94 -21.81
N LYS A 279 20.29 -27.59 -20.69
CA LYS A 279 18.88 -27.94 -20.38
C LYS A 279 17.86 -26.89 -20.83
N GLY A 280 18.33 -25.75 -21.33
CA GLY A 280 17.46 -24.60 -21.60
C GLY A 280 16.78 -24.02 -20.34
N LEU A 281 15.95 -23.02 -20.52
CA LEU A 281 15.19 -22.41 -19.42
C LEU A 281 13.82 -23.10 -19.30
N GLY A 282 13.46 -23.56 -18.11
CA GLY A 282 12.27 -24.40 -17.88
C GLY A 282 10.93 -23.77 -18.28
N PHE A 283 10.86 -22.44 -18.37
CA PHE A 283 9.66 -21.69 -18.79
C PHE A 283 9.65 -21.35 -20.29
N ILE A 284 10.75 -21.56 -21.01
CA ILE A 284 10.84 -21.32 -22.46
C ILE A 284 10.44 -22.60 -23.19
N LYS A 285 9.18 -22.68 -23.60
CA LYS A 285 8.67 -23.82 -24.35
C LYS A 285 7.96 -23.38 -25.63
N PRO A 286 8.02 -24.18 -26.72
CA PRO A 286 7.48 -23.80 -28.02
C PRO A 286 6.00 -23.45 -27.98
N GLU A 287 5.18 -24.22 -27.26
CA GLU A 287 3.72 -24.07 -27.26
C GLU A 287 3.18 -22.93 -26.36
N GLY A 288 4.02 -22.42 -25.45
CA GLY A 288 3.71 -21.25 -24.62
C GLY A 288 4.53 -20.06 -25.08
N TRP A 289 5.73 -19.94 -24.54
CA TRP A 289 6.64 -18.82 -24.83
C TRP A 289 6.90 -18.61 -26.32
N GLY A 290 7.21 -19.71 -27.06
CA GLY A 290 7.58 -19.63 -28.48
C GLY A 290 6.47 -19.02 -29.34
N ARG A 291 5.20 -19.32 -29.08
CA ARG A 291 4.06 -18.73 -29.80
C ARG A 291 3.84 -17.26 -29.46
N LEU A 292 4.31 -16.79 -28.31
CA LEU A 292 4.20 -15.40 -27.89
C LEU A 292 5.42 -14.55 -28.30
N SER A 293 6.35 -15.08 -29.09
CA SER A 293 7.59 -14.37 -29.47
C SER A 293 7.33 -13.09 -30.28
N HIS A 294 6.19 -13.02 -31.00
CA HIS A 294 5.76 -11.84 -31.76
C HIS A 294 5.24 -10.69 -30.88
N LEU A 295 4.91 -10.96 -29.61
CA LEU A 295 4.41 -9.96 -28.68
C LEU A 295 5.58 -9.25 -27.96
N SER A 296 5.42 -7.97 -27.72
CA SER A 296 6.31 -7.19 -26.86
C SER A 296 5.92 -7.32 -25.37
N PRO A 297 6.79 -6.95 -24.43
CA PRO A 297 6.44 -7.01 -22.99
C PRO A 297 5.22 -6.17 -22.59
N ASP A 298 4.95 -5.07 -23.30
CA ASP A 298 3.83 -4.17 -23.02
C ASP A 298 2.50 -4.68 -23.59
N ASP A 299 2.51 -5.57 -24.60
CA ASP A 299 1.31 -6.29 -25.02
C ASP A 299 0.76 -7.20 -23.91
N LEU A 300 1.64 -7.68 -23.03
CA LEU A 300 1.29 -8.52 -21.89
C LEU A 300 0.90 -7.67 -20.67
N ALA A 301 -0.01 -6.73 -20.86
CA ALA A 301 -0.45 -5.80 -19.82
C ALA A 301 -1.74 -6.26 -19.14
N ILE A 302 -1.97 -5.76 -17.92
CA ILE A 302 -3.28 -5.86 -17.26
C ILE A 302 -4.32 -5.15 -18.13
N GLY A 303 -5.51 -5.74 -18.29
CA GLY A 303 -6.57 -5.25 -19.15
C GLY A 303 -6.44 -5.69 -20.63
N ALA A 304 -5.31 -6.30 -21.06
CA ALA A 304 -5.15 -6.83 -22.39
C ALA A 304 -6.08 -8.02 -22.64
N THR A 305 -6.54 -8.17 -23.88
CA THR A 305 -7.42 -9.27 -24.30
C THR A 305 -6.71 -10.14 -25.34
N PHE A 306 -6.75 -11.45 -25.13
CA PHE A 306 -6.16 -12.45 -26.02
C PHE A 306 -7.23 -13.42 -26.49
N PHE A 307 -7.11 -13.86 -27.74
CA PHE A 307 -8.05 -14.79 -28.40
C PHE A 307 -7.31 -15.97 -29.02
N GLY A 308 -8.03 -17.08 -29.20
CA GLY A 308 -7.57 -18.25 -29.95
C GLY A 308 -6.25 -18.81 -29.44
N GLU A 309 -5.27 -18.94 -30.34
CA GLU A 309 -3.97 -19.54 -30.04
C GLU A 309 -3.14 -18.70 -29.06
N ASP A 310 -3.20 -17.37 -29.15
CA ASP A 310 -2.48 -16.48 -28.23
C ASP A 310 -2.99 -16.59 -26.79
N ALA A 311 -4.31 -16.75 -26.61
CA ALA A 311 -4.89 -16.98 -25.28
C ALA A 311 -4.41 -18.30 -24.67
N VAL A 312 -4.38 -19.37 -25.47
CA VAL A 312 -3.88 -20.68 -25.04
C VAL A 312 -2.37 -20.63 -24.74
N ALA A 313 -1.62 -19.94 -25.59
CA ALA A 313 -0.17 -19.77 -25.43
C ALA A 313 0.18 -18.98 -24.17
N LEU A 314 -0.56 -17.90 -23.88
CA LEU A 314 -0.37 -17.10 -22.66
C LEU A 314 -0.65 -17.92 -21.40
N ASP A 315 -1.77 -18.65 -21.37
CA ASP A 315 -2.09 -19.55 -20.25
C ASP A 315 -0.97 -20.56 -20.00
N LYS A 316 -0.43 -21.16 -21.07
CA LYS A 316 0.65 -22.13 -20.98
C LYS A 316 1.97 -21.50 -20.55
N ALA A 317 2.34 -20.35 -21.09
CA ALA A 317 3.54 -19.63 -20.70
C ALA A 317 3.52 -19.23 -19.22
N ILE A 318 2.38 -18.77 -18.70
CA ILE A 318 2.19 -18.49 -17.27
C ILE A 318 2.38 -19.77 -16.45
N LYS A 319 1.74 -20.89 -16.82
CA LYS A 319 1.87 -22.17 -16.11
C LYS A 319 3.31 -22.69 -16.08
N ASP A 320 4.03 -22.61 -17.19
CA ASP A 320 5.43 -23.03 -17.29
C ASP A 320 6.36 -22.12 -16.45
N SER A 321 6.09 -20.80 -16.45
CA SER A 321 6.79 -19.85 -15.59
C SER A 321 6.54 -20.14 -14.10
N LEU A 322 5.29 -20.37 -13.71
CA LEU A 322 4.94 -20.70 -12.33
C LEU A 322 5.55 -22.03 -11.85
N LYS A 323 5.68 -23.02 -12.76
CA LYS A 323 6.41 -24.24 -12.43
C LYS A 323 7.88 -23.94 -12.16
N THR A 324 8.53 -23.15 -13.02
CA THR A 324 9.94 -22.78 -12.86
C THR A 324 10.16 -21.96 -11.58
N ILE A 325 9.26 -21.04 -11.27
CA ILE A 325 9.30 -20.22 -10.03
C ILE A 325 9.21 -21.14 -8.81
N LYS A 326 8.28 -22.10 -8.81
CA LYS A 326 8.10 -23.03 -7.69
C LYS A 326 9.32 -23.92 -7.48
N ASP A 327 9.77 -24.58 -8.55
CA ASP A 327 10.85 -25.57 -8.49
C ASP A 327 12.25 -24.93 -8.34
N GLY A 328 12.36 -23.64 -8.60
CA GLY A 328 13.58 -22.84 -8.52
C GLY A 328 13.57 -21.86 -7.33
N PRO A 329 13.31 -20.55 -7.59
CA PRO A 329 13.53 -19.53 -6.57
C PRO A 329 12.69 -19.73 -5.30
N VAL A 330 11.46 -20.20 -5.36
CA VAL A 330 10.66 -20.45 -4.16
C VAL A 330 11.21 -21.60 -3.33
N ALA A 331 11.57 -22.71 -3.96
CA ALA A 331 12.11 -23.88 -3.25
C ALA A 331 13.51 -23.66 -2.64
N PHE A 332 14.25 -22.66 -3.12
CA PHE A 332 15.65 -22.43 -2.74
C PHE A 332 15.90 -21.05 -2.09
N THR A 333 14.84 -20.35 -1.68
CA THR A 333 14.94 -19.09 -0.91
C THR A 333 14.28 -19.27 0.46
N TYR A 334 15.11 -19.47 1.48
CA TYR A 334 14.65 -19.80 2.84
C TYR A 334 15.60 -19.22 3.89
N GLN A 335 15.11 -19.13 5.12
CA GLN A 335 15.89 -18.67 6.27
C GLN A 335 16.48 -19.88 7.02
N GLY A 336 17.79 -20.01 6.97
CA GLY A 336 18.51 -21.11 7.63
C GLY A 336 18.39 -22.43 6.87
N ASP A 337 17.22 -23.06 6.86
CA ASP A 337 16.95 -24.32 6.18
C ASP A 337 15.62 -24.31 5.39
N LYS A 338 15.37 -25.36 4.64
CA LYS A 338 14.19 -25.47 3.75
C LYS A 338 12.83 -25.55 4.48
N SER A 339 12.81 -25.75 5.78
CA SER A 339 11.56 -25.78 6.57
C SER A 339 10.99 -24.39 6.80
N ASN A 340 11.81 -23.34 6.58
CA ASN A 340 11.41 -21.95 6.78
C ASN A 340 11.54 -21.12 5.47
N PRO A 341 10.68 -21.36 4.46
CA PRO A 341 10.72 -20.64 3.19
C PRO A 341 10.23 -19.20 3.34
N TYR A 342 10.81 -18.26 2.60
CA TYR A 342 10.33 -16.88 2.52
C TYR A 342 9.04 -16.74 1.71
N PHE A 343 8.77 -17.68 0.81
CA PHE A 343 7.69 -17.61 -0.16
C PHE A 343 6.92 -18.92 -0.22
N GLU A 344 5.60 -18.81 -0.34
CA GLU A 344 4.71 -19.95 -0.53
C GLU A 344 3.86 -19.79 -1.79
N MET A 345 3.56 -20.90 -2.46
CA MET A 345 2.70 -20.91 -3.65
C MET A 345 1.54 -21.89 -3.45
N ILE A 346 0.34 -21.34 -3.31
CA ILE A 346 -0.93 -22.06 -3.25
C ILE A 346 -1.52 -22.11 -4.65
N ARG A 347 -1.44 -23.25 -5.35
CA ARG A 347 -1.85 -23.38 -6.75
C ARG A 347 -3.30 -23.83 -6.87
N SER A 348 -4.02 -23.27 -7.84
CA SER A 348 -5.36 -23.70 -8.22
C SER A 348 -5.36 -24.43 -9.55
N ALA A 349 -6.23 -25.41 -9.69
CA ALA A 349 -6.45 -26.10 -10.98
C ALA A 349 -7.25 -25.18 -11.91
N LYS A 350 -6.75 -24.98 -13.14
CA LYS A 350 -7.38 -24.12 -14.13
C LYS A 350 -7.46 -24.80 -15.49
N LYS A 351 -8.62 -24.67 -16.13
CA LYS A 351 -8.81 -25.07 -17.53
C LYS A 351 -8.41 -23.94 -18.47
N PRO A 352 -7.74 -24.22 -19.60
CA PRO A 352 -7.43 -23.21 -20.61
C PRO A 352 -8.72 -22.65 -21.20
N LYS A 353 -8.72 -21.34 -21.52
CA LYS A 353 -9.82 -20.64 -22.18
C LYS A 353 -9.31 -20.15 -23.55
N SER A 354 -10.19 -20.15 -24.55
CA SER A 354 -9.89 -19.61 -25.89
C SER A 354 -10.03 -18.09 -26.00
N SER A 355 -10.51 -17.44 -24.94
CA SER A 355 -10.57 -15.99 -24.80
C SER A 355 -10.20 -15.63 -23.36
N ILE A 356 -9.27 -14.69 -23.21
CA ILE A 356 -8.72 -14.25 -21.93
C ILE A 356 -8.72 -12.73 -21.91
N VAL A 357 -9.28 -12.16 -20.84
CA VAL A 357 -8.98 -10.79 -20.39
C VAL A 357 -8.01 -10.92 -19.22
N VAL A 358 -6.89 -10.20 -19.27
CA VAL A 358 -5.88 -10.20 -18.20
C VAL A 358 -6.40 -9.29 -17.07
N ASP A 359 -7.37 -9.77 -16.35
CA ASP A 359 -8.00 -9.11 -15.20
C ASP A 359 -7.66 -9.82 -13.87
N SER A 360 -8.17 -9.28 -12.77
CA SER A 360 -7.96 -9.82 -11.43
C SER A 360 -8.47 -11.27 -11.30
N GLU A 361 -9.63 -11.61 -11.90
CA GLU A 361 -10.20 -12.95 -11.86
C GLU A 361 -9.31 -13.95 -12.60
N PHE A 362 -8.87 -13.59 -13.80
CA PHE A 362 -7.94 -14.41 -14.58
C PHE A 362 -6.65 -14.67 -13.82
N LEU A 363 -6.05 -13.62 -13.25
CA LEU A 363 -4.77 -13.72 -12.53
C LEU A 363 -4.89 -14.54 -11.22
N LYS A 364 -5.99 -14.37 -10.49
CA LYS A 364 -6.31 -15.17 -9.28
C LYS A 364 -6.58 -16.63 -9.59
N SER A 365 -7.07 -16.95 -10.78
CA SER A 365 -7.42 -18.33 -11.15
C SER A 365 -6.25 -19.32 -11.16
N TYR A 366 -5.00 -18.84 -11.11
CA TYR A 366 -3.81 -19.68 -10.96
C TYR A 366 -3.51 -20.03 -9.51
N GLY A 367 -4.12 -19.34 -8.55
CA GLY A 367 -3.88 -19.47 -7.13
C GLY A 367 -3.23 -18.22 -6.53
N LEU A 368 -2.57 -18.39 -5.38
CA LEU A 368 -2.02 -17.32 -4.58
C LEU A 368 -0.49 -17.50 -4.38
N PHE A 369 0.21 -16.38 -4.35
CA PHE A 369 1.58 -16.26 -3.90
C PHE A 369 1.58 -15.57 -2.54
N VAL A 370 2.16 -16.23 -1.53
CA VAL A 370 2.07 -15.80 -0.13
C VAL A 370 3.47 -15.49 0.41
N LEU A 371 3.59 -14.41 1.15
CA LEU A 371 4.81 -13.99 1.83
C LEU A 371 4.48 -13.21 3.11
N ASP A 372 5.46 -13.03 3.99
CA ASP A 372 5.30 -12.26 5.21
C ASP A 372 4.91 -10.80 4.89
N GLU A 373 3.97 -10.26 5.65
CA GLU A 373 3.49 -8.88 5.48
C GLU A 373 4.61 -7.86 5.67
N SER A 374 5.50 -8.08 6.65
CA SER A 374 6.66 -7.23 6.88
C SER A 374 7.61 -7.18 5.69
N LEU A 375 7.83 -8.32 5.03
CA LEU A 375 8.65 -8.40 3.81
C LEU A 375 7.95 -7.71 2.62
N TRP A 376 6.63 -7.88 2.49
CA TRP A 376 5.85 -7.16 1.47
C TRP A 376 5.92 -5.64 1.66
N ASP A 377 5.78 -5.18 2.89
CA ASP A 377 5.90 -3.76 3.21
C ASP A 377 7.32 -3.23 2.96
N CYS A 378 8.34 -4.03 3.24
CA CYS A 378 9.73 -3.71 2.88
C CYS A 378 9.86 -3.50 1.36
N PHE A 379 9.29 -4.38 0.53
CA PHE A 379 9.29 -4.21 -0.93
C PHE A 379 8.56 -2.93 -1.35
N ARG A 380 7.41 -2.65 -0.79
CA ARG A 380 6.60 -1.47 -1.10
C ARG A 380 7.29 -0.16 -0.70
N LEU A 381 7.90 -0.12 0.48
CA LEU A 381 8.48 1.09 1.04
C LEU A 381 9.86 1.40 0.45
N TYR A 382 10.67 0.37 0.20
CA TYR A 382 12.07 0.53 -0.19
C TYR A 382 12.36 0.13 -1.65
N ASN A 383 11.32 -0.02 -2.50
CA ASN A 383 11.47 -0.39 -3.91
C ASN A 383 12.55 0.43 -4.61
N SER A 384 12.47 1.76 -4.51
CA SER A 384 13.40 2.69 -5.17
C SER A 384 14.88 2.49 -4.79
N TRP A 385 15.15 1.84 -3.66
CA TRP A 385 16.49 1.52 -3.17
C TRP A 385 16.90 0.09 -3.54
N ILE A 386 15.94 -0.85 -3.46
CA ILE A 386 16.20 -2.27 -3.64
C ILE A 386 16.29 -2.64 -5.12
N GLU A 387 15.38 -2.13 -5.98
CA GLU A 387 15.33 -2.54 -7.39
C GLU A 387 16.62 -2.24 -8.15
N PRO A 388 17.25 -1.04 -8.05
CA PRO A 388 18.53 -0.79 -8.69
C PRO A 388 19.63 -1.76 -8.25
N LEU A 389 19.65 -2.17 -6.98
CA LEU A 389 20.60 -3.15 -6.46
C LEU A 389 20.34 -4.55 -7.05
N VAL A 390 19.09 -4.96 -7.16
CA VAL A 390 18.70 -6.24 -7.80
C VAL A 390 19.11 -6.25 -9.27
N VAL A 391 18.84 -5.16 -10.00
CA VAL A 391 19.22 -5.02 -11.42
C VAL A 391 20.73 -5.11 -11.59
N ASN A 392 21.50 -4.38 -10.79
CA ASN A 392 22.96 -4.42 -10.84
C ASN A 392 23.49 -5.84 -10.56
N GLN A 393 22.99 -6.50 -9.51
CA GLN A 393 23.40 -7.86 -9.18
C GLN A 393 23.00 -8.85 -10.28
N TRP A 394 21.82 -8.68 -10.90
CA TRP A 394 21.39 -9.52 -12.01
C TRP A 394 22.32 -9.38 -13.23
N ILE A 395 22.71 -8.15 -13.57
CA ILE A 395 23.68 -7.91 -14.64
C ILE A 395 25.03 -8.58 -14.33
N MET A 396 25.52 -8.43 -13.11
CA MET A 396 26.77 -9.09 -12.70
C MET A 396 26.69 -10.61 -12.84
N GLU A 397 25.57 -11.23 -12.45
CA GLU A 397 25.39 -12.69 -12.64
C GLU A 397 25.32 -13.08 -14.12
N MET A 398 24.60 -12.33 -14.97
CA MET A 398 24.56 -12.59 -16.41
C MET A 398 25.94 -12.46 -17.07
N GLN A 399 26.73 -11.48 -16.68
CA GLN A 399 28.10 -11.30 -17.19
C GLN A 399 29.05 -12.45 -16.83
N ARG A 400 28.76 -13.20 -15.80
CA ARG A 400 29.57 -14.38 -15.38
C ARG A 400 29.31 -15.63 -16.22
N PHE A 401 28.19 -15.70 -16.95
CA PHE A 401 27.88 -16.87 -17.76
C PHE A 401 28.71 -16.91 -19.05
N ARG A 402 29.23 -18.08 -19.34
CA ARG A 402 30.22 -18.30 -20.40
C ARG A 402 29.79 -17.81 -21.78
N SER A 403 28.57 -18.13 -22.21
CA SER A 403 28.06 -17.69 -23.51
C SER A 403 27.96 -16.18 -23.65
N ASN A 404 27.59 -15.48 -22.56
CA ASN A 404 27.53 -14.02 -22.57
C ASN A 404 28.92 -13.39 -22.63
N GLN A 405 29.92 -14.00 -21.96
CA GLN A 405 31.31 -13.56 -22.03
C GLN A 405 31.91 -13.77 -23.44
N GLU A 406 31.70 -14.96 -24.03
CA GLU A 406 32.19 -15.26 -25.38
C GLU A 406 31.59 -14.32 -26.44
N ARG A 407 30.35 -13.86 -26.23
CA ARG A 407 29.68 -12.92 -27.14
C ARG A 407 30.10 -11.44 -26.92
N GLY A 408 30.78 -11.11 -25.83
CA GLY A 408 31.22 -9.76 -25.53
C GLY A 408 30.06 -8.75 -25.43
N ILE A 409 28.94 -9.16 -24.83
CA ILE A 409 27.72 -8.31 -24.77
C ILE A 409 28.00 -7.00 -24.01
N PRO A 410 27.73 -5.82 -24.61
CA PRO A 410 27.95 -4.54 -23.96
C PRO A 410 27.10 -4.38 -22.68
N LEU A 411 27.65 -3.71 -21.66
CA LEU A 411 26.95 -3.45 -20.39
C LEU A 411 25.61 -2.73 -20.62
N GLN A 412 25.57 -1.79 -21.54
CA GLN A 412 24.36 -1.03 -21.87
C GLN A 412 23.24 -1.95 -22.37
N THR A 413 23.54 -2.99 -23.13
CA THR A 413 22.54 -3.97 -23.62
C THR A 413 21.83 -4.67 -22.48
N TYR A 414 22.56 -5.05 -21.41
CA TYR A 414 21.93 -5.63 -20.22
C TYR A 414 20.98 -4.65 -19.52
N HIS A 415 21.42 -3.38 -19.36
CA HIS A 415 20.59 -2.33 -18.78
C HIS A 415 19.33 -2.11 -19.61
N ASP A 416 19.47 -1.95 -20.93
CA ASP A 416 18.36 -1.73 -21.84
C ASP A 416 17.34 -2.86 -21.79
N CYS A 417 17.78 -4.11 -21.69
CA CYS A 417 16.88 -5.26 -21.58
C CYS A 417 16.13 -5.31 -20.25
N LEU A 418 16.70 -4.77 -19.18
CA LEU A 418 16.10 -4.75 -17.85
C LEU A 418 15.27 -3.49 -17.56
N VAL A 419 15.24 -2.49 -18.43
CA VAL A 419 14.29 -1.38 -18.29
C VAL A 419 12.87 -1.95 -18.36
N TRP A 420 12.03 -1.63 -17.38
CA TRP A 420 10.62 -1.94 -17.47
C TRP A 420 10.02 -1.16 -18.64
N ILE A 421 9.44 -1.88 -19.61
CA ILE A 421 8.61 -1.27 -20.63
C ILE A 421 7.23 -1.11 -20.02
N ASP A 422 6.96 0.09 -19.60
CA ASP A 422 5.61 0.53 -19.28
C ASP A 422 5.02 1.14 -20.54
N LYS A 423 3.69 1.15 -20.65
CA LYS A 423 3.02 1.88 -21.73
C LYS A 423 3.57 3.30 -21.72
N ASP A 424 3.86 3.83 -22.91
CA ASP A 424 4.20 5.23 -23.06
C ASP A 424 3.12 6.13 -22.44
N HIS A 425 3.48 7.37 -22.11
CA HIS A 425 2.52 8.37 -21.67
C HIS A 425 1.36 8.46 -22.66
N ASP A 426 0.21 7.87 -22.30
CA ASP A 426 -0.94 7.71 -23.17
C ASP A 426 -2.21 8.28 -22.57
N THR A 427 -2.71 9.35 -23.17
CA THR A 427 -3.97 10.01 -22.81
C THR A 427 -5.06 9.83 -23.87
N ARG A 428 -4.82 9.03 -24.91
CA ARG A 428 -5.72 8.91 -26.08
C ARG A 428 -7.11 8.44 -25.71
N ALA A 429 -7.24 7.46 -24.81
CA ALA A 429 -8.54 6.94 -24.38
C ALA A 429 -9.41 8.05 -23.75
N VAL A 430 -8.82 8.85 -22.87
CA VAL A 430 -9.52 9.97 -22.22
C VAL A 430 -9.82 11.09 -23.20
N ARG A 431 -8.87 11.43 -24.09
CA ARG A 431 -9.12 12.43 -25.16
C ARG A 431 -10.26 12.02 -26.07
N LYS A 432 -10.29 10.75 -26.50
CA LYS A 432 -11.40 10.20 -27.30
C LYS A 432 -12.73 10.33 -26.57
N ARG A 433 -12.74 10.02 -25.26
CA ARG A 433 -13.95 10.13 -24.44
C ARG A 433 -14.43 11.58 -24.31
N ILE A 434 -13.53 12.53 -24.07
CA ILE A 434 -13.84 13.96 -24.03
C ILE A 434 -14.48 14.42 -25.35
N VAL A 435 -13.94 14.01 -26.50
CA VAL A 435 -14.51 14.35 -27.80
C VAL A 435 -15.92 13.78 -27.96
N GLN A 436 -16.15 12.53 -27.61
CA GLN A 436 -17.48 11.90 -27.66
C GLN A 436 -18.49 12.66 -26.78
N LEU A 437 -18.13 13.00 -25.55
CA LEU A 437 -19.00 13.73 -24.63
C LEU A 437 -19.31 15.15 -25.14
N LYS A 438 -18.36 15.85 -25.72
CA LYS A 438 -18.59 17.15 -26.34
C LYS A 438 -19.54 17.09 -27.54
N LEU A 439 -19.48 16.01 -28.34
CA LEU A 439 -20.42 15.78 -29.44
C LEU A 439 -21.83 15.51 -28.91
N SER A 440 -22.01 14.93 -27.76
CA SER A 440 -23.31 14.77 -27.08
C SER A 440 -23.73 16.00 -26.25
N HIS A 441 -23.13 17.15 -26.49
CA HIS A 441 -23.44 18.44 -25.84
C HIS A 441 -23.16 18.48 -24.33
N SER A 442 -22.28 17.63 -23.81
CA SER A 442 -21.85 17.67 -22.42
C SER A 442 -20.78 18.76 -22.20
N ASP A 443 -20.99 19.61 -21.20
CA ASP A 443 -20.00 20.59 -20.79
C ASP A 443 -18.87 19.88 -20.01
N ILE A 444 -17.66 19.90 -20.54
CA ILE A 444 -16.47 19.40 -19.84
C ILE A 444 -15.75 20.54 -19.14
N VAL A 445 -15.46 20.36 -17.87
CA VAL A 445 -14.74 21.35 -17.04
C VAL A 445 -13.39 20.82 -16.58
N SER A 446 -12.47 21.72 -16.27
CA SER A 446 -11.25 21.36 -15.56
C SER A 446 -11.58 20.87 -14.15
N VAL A 447 -11.07 19.71 -13.76
CA VAL A 447 -11.30 19.19 -12.40
C VAL A 447 -10.66 20.06 -11.33
N TRP A 448 -9.61 20.82 -11.66
CA TRP A 448 -8.90 21.65 -10.69
C TRP A 448 -9.59 22.98 -10.43
N SER A 449 -10.00 23.72 -11.46
CA SER A 449 -10.61 25.06 -11.32
C SER A 449 -12.12 25.09 -11.58
N GLY A 450 -12.70 24.09 -12.26
CA GLY A 450 -14.08 24.12 -12.73
C GLY A 450 -14.30 24.97 -13.99
N SER A 451 -13.23 25.50 -14.61
CA SER A 451 -13.34 26.27 -15.84
C SER A 451 -13.77 25.40 -17.04
N LYS A 452 -14.66 25.89 -17.90
CA LYS A 452 -15.09 25.16 -19.10
C LYS A 452 -13.94 24.93 -20.07
N LEU A 453 -13.76 23.68 -20.48
CA LEU A 453 -12.74 23.25 -21.44
C LEU A 453 -13.30 23.28 -22.87
N ARG A 454 -12.92 24.31 -23.64
CA ARG A 454 -13.34 24.48 -25.03
C ARG A 454 -12.47 23.67 -25.98
N ASN A 455 -11.84 24.29 -26.97
CA ASN A 455 -11.08 23.60 -28.01
C ASN A 455 -9.69 23.15 -27.54
N GLU A 456 -9.04 23.95 -26.67
CA GLU A 456 -7.73 23.64 -26.11
C GLU A 456 -7.87 23.12 -24.68
N TYR A 457 -7.47 21.89 -24.46
CA TYR A 457 -7.47 21.24 -23.15
C TYR A 457 -6.31 20.23 -23.04
N HIS A 458 -5.92 19.93 -21.83
CA HIS A 458 -4.96 18.88 -21.52
C HIS A 458 -5.63 17.75 -20.72
N VAL A 459 -4.96 16.62 -20.65
CA VAL A 459 -5.27 15.53 -19.72
C VAL A 459 -4.08 15.41 -18.81
N ASP A 460 -4.32 15.61 -17.53
CA ASP A 460 -3.33 15.56 -16.47
C ASP A 460 -3.28 14.16 -15.85
N HIS A 461 -2.10 13.69 -15.51
CA HIS A 461 -1.91 12.57 -14.60
C HIS A 461 -1.96 13.10 -13.17
N CYS A 462 -2.98 12.75 -12.39
CA CYS A 462 -3.11 13.16 -10.99
C CYS A 462 -1.85 12.80 -10.21
N LEU A 463 -1.43 11.54 -10.25
CA LEU A 463 -0.09 11.09 -9.90
C LEU A 463 0.80 11.21 -11.13
N PRO A 464 1.87 12.02 -11.09
CA PRO A 464 2.71 12.30 -12.25
C PRO A 464 3.32 11.04 -12.85
N PHE A 465 3.21 10.90 -14.17
CA PHE A 465 3.71 9.75 -14.91
C PHE A 465 5.21 9.52 -14.74
N ALA A 466 5.98 10.59 -14.54
CA ALA A 466 7.43 10.51 -14.33
C ALA A 466 7.84 9.73 -13.08
N TYR A 467 7.00 9.73 -12.05
CA TYR A 467 7.27 9.03 -10.78
C TYR A 467 6.51 7.73 -10.64
N TRP A 468 5.37 7.62 -11.31
CA TRP A 468 4.55 6.45 -11.30
C TRP A 468 3.87 6.24 -12.66
N PRO A 469 4.50 5.51 -13.58
CA PRO A 469 3.99 5.28 -14.93
C PRO A 469 2.66 4.53 -14.90
N ASN A 470 1.55 5.28 -14.91
CA ASN A 470 0.20 4.75 -14.83
C ASN A 470 -0.75 5.59 -15.70
N ASN A 471 -1.38 4.94 -16.68
CA ASN A 471 -2.37 5.54 -17.57
C ASN A 471 -3.81 5.08 -17.26
N ASP A 472 -4.06 4.60 -16.07
CA ASP A 472 -5.39 4.18 -15.64
C ASP A 472 -6.37 5.36 -15.67
N LYS A 473 -7.62 5.08 -15.99
CA LYS A 473 -8.66 6.10 -16.18
C LYS A 473 -8.91 6.95 -14.96
N TRP A 474 -8.73 6.39 -13.77
CA TRP A 474 -8.86 7.12 -12.51
C TRP A 474 -7.76 8.18 -12.33
N ASN A 475 -6.55 7.94 -12.89
CA ASN A 475 -5.41 8.85 -12.79
C ASN A 475 -5.44 9.97 -13.84
N LEU A 476 -6.23 9.84 -14.90
CA LEU A 476 -6.26 10.74 -16.05
C LEU A 476 -7.43 11.74 -15.97
N LEU A 477 -7.12 12.99 -15.74
CA LEU A 477 -8.09 14.03 -15.41
C LEU A 477 -8.08 15.17 -16.43
N PRO A 478 -9.26 15.66 -16.92
CA PRO A 478 -9.35 16.80 -17.80
C PRO A 478 -8.95 18.09 -17.10
N THR A 479 -8.12 18.89 -17.73
CA THR A 479 -7.58 20.13 -17.16
C THR A 479 -7.31 21.17 -18.25
N SER A 480 -7.14 22.43 -17.85
CA SER A 480 -6.65 23.46 -18.74
C SER A 480 -5.14 23.30 -19.00
N LYS A 481 -4.68 23.83 -20.14
CA LYS A 481 -3.24 23.85 -20.47
C LYS A 481 -2.41 24.58 -19.41
N ALA A 482 -2.92 25.71 -18.91
CA ALA A 482 -2.24 26.52 -17.91
C ALA A 482 -2.05 25.76 -16.59
N GLU A 483 -3.07 25.06 -16.12
CA GLU A 483 -3.00 24.26 -14.88
C GLU A 483 -2.03 23.09 -15.03
N ASN A 484 -2.10 22.37 -16.15
CA ASN A 484 -1.20 21.23 -16.41
C ASN A 484 0.27 21.67 -16.48
N LEU A 485 0.54 22.78 -17.17
CA LEU A 485 1.89 23.36 -17.24
C LEU A 485 2.37 23.91 -15.89
N ASN A 486 1.48 24.41 -15.06
CA ASN A 486 1.81 24.87 -13.71
C ASN A 486 2.08 23.71 -12.76
N LYS A 487 1.27 22.65 -12.81
CA LYS A 487 1.44 21.45 -11.99
C LYS A 487 2.73 20.71 -12.32
N ARG A 488 3.04 20.52 -13.61
CA ARG A 488 4.20 19.74 -14.08
C ARG A 488 4.19 18.32 -13.48
N ASP A 489 5.31 17.95 -12.84
CA ASP A 489 5.55 16.68 -12.18
C ASP A 489 5.27 16.72 -10.66
N ARG A 490 4.60 17.76 -10.15
CA ARG A 490 4.24 17.87 -8.74
C ARG A 490 2.95 17.11 -8.42
N ILE A 491 2.87 16.61 -7.19
CA ILE A 491 1.68 15.96 -6.65
C ILE A 491 0.68 17.03 -6.17
N PRO A 492 -0.64 16.87 -6.41
CA PRO A 492 -1.62 17.80 -5.86
C PRO A 492 -1.58 17.78 -4.32
N ALA A 493 -1.52 18.97 -3.71
CA ALA A 493 -1.62 19.11 -2.27
C ALA A 493 -2.99 18.61 -1.77
N SER A 494 -3.04 18.04 -0.56
CA SER A 494 -4.26 17.44 -0.01
C SER A 494 -5.45 18.41 -0.03
N TYR A 495 -5.25 19.69 0.33
CA TYR A 495 -6.33 20.68 0.30
C TYR A 495 -6.88 20.89 -1.12
N ARG A 496 -6.01 20.90 -2.14
CA ARG A 496 -6.39 21.08 -3.55
C ARG A 496 -7.13 19.85 -4.07
N LEU A 497 -6.65 18.67 -3.73
CA LEU A 497 -7.29 17.40 -4.10
C LEU A 497 -8.71 17.35 -3.52
N ASN A 498 -8.87 17.64 -2.22
CA ASN A 498 -10.15 17.65 -1.54
C ASN A 498 -11.12 18.72 -2.10
N ALA A 499 -10.62 19.92 -2.41
CA ALA A 499 -11.44 20.97 -3.06
C ALA A 499 -11.87 20.59 -4.49
N SER A 500 -11.17 19.67 -5.12
CA SER A 500 -11.48 19.17 -6.47
C SER A 500 -12.34 17.89 -6.45
N LYS A 501 -12.53 17.24 -5.29
CA LYS A 501 -13.25 15.97 -5.15
C LYS A 501 -14.59 15.94 -5.91
N PRO A 502 -15.53 16.90 -5.74
CA PRO A 502 -16.82 16.84 -6.43
C PRO A 502 -16.65 16.79 -7.97
N ARG A 503 -15.76 17.64 -8.51
CA ARG A 503 -15.52 17.71 -9.97
C ARG A 503 -14.80 16.47 -10.53
N ILE A 504 -13.95 15.83 -9.74
CA ILE A 504 -13.31 14.56 -10.12
C ILE A 504 -14.36 13.45 -10.16
N LEU A 505 -15.23 13.36 -9.16
CA LEU A 505 -16.31 12.38 -9.11
C LEU A 505 -17.31 12.59 -10.27
N ASP A 506 -17.72 13.84 -10.52
CA ASP A 506 -18.59 14.20 -11.66
C ASP A 506 -17.96 13.79 -13.00
N TRP A 507 -16.64 14.05 -13.18
CA TRP A 507 -15.90 13.62 -14.35
C TRP A 507 -15.92 12.10 -14.51
N TRP A 508 -15.61 11.35 -13.46
CA TRP A 508 -15.58 9.90 -13.52
C TRP A 508 -16.97 9.32 -13.81
N GLN A 509 -18.00 9.84 -13.15
CA GLN A 509 -19.38 9.43 -13.39
C GLN A 509 -19.81 9.71 -14.86
N LEU A 510 -19.52 10.90 -15.37
CA LEU A 510 -19.84 11.29 -16.73
C LEU A 510 -19.05 10.49 -17.77
N ALA A 511 -17.77 10.28 -17.54
CA ALA A 511 -16.91 9.63 -18.51
C ALA A 511 -17.01 8.10 -18.50
N TRP A 512 -17.14 7.51 -17.33
CA TRP A 512 -16.97 6.06 -17.14
C TRP A 512 -18.20 5.36 -16.56
N GLY A 513 -19.16 6.09 -16.00
CA GLY A 513 -20.37 5.54 -15.41
C GLY A 513 -21.50 5.24 -16.41
N GLU A 514 -21.37 5.65 -17.67
CA GLU A 514 -22.46 5.59 -18.67
C GLU A 514 -22.83 4.16 -19.10
N THR A 515 -21.85 3.27 -19.19
CA THR A 515 -22.07 1.87 -19.62
C THR A 515 -21.34 0.88 -18.74
N ASP A 516 -21.90 -0.33 -18.59
CA ASP A 516 -21.28 -1.42 -17.82
C ASP A 516 -19.85 -1.73 -18.26
N THR A 517 -19.54 -1.65 -19.56
CA THR A 517 -18.20 -1.93 -20.07
C THR A 517 -17.19 -0.87 -19.66
N LEU A 518 -17.56 0.42 -19.73
CA LEU A 518 -16.69 1.53 -19.34
C LEU A 518 -16.47 1.51 -17.82
N SER A 519 -17.53 1.33 -17.07
CA SER A 519 -17.53 1.23 -15.62
C SER A 519 -16.67 0.05 -15.15
N ARG A 520 -16.87 -1.13 -15.71
CA ARG A 520 -16.07 -2.32 -15.41
C ARG A 520 -14.58 -2.08 -15.65
N THR A 521 -14.21 -1.46 -16.79
CA THR A 521 -12.81 -1.19 -17.09
C THR A 521 -12.20 -0.23 -16.09
N PHE A 522 -12.90 0.84 -15.73
CA PHE A 522 -12.46 1.83 -14.74
C PHE A 522 -12.20 1.17 -13.38
N PHE A 523 -13.18 0.41 -12.86
CA PHE A 523 -13.06 -0.22 -11.55
C PHE A 523 -12.05 -1.38 -11.53
N THR A 524 -11.87 -2.08 -12.65
CA THR A 524 -10.81 -3.10 -12.79
C THR A 524 -9.43 -2.46 -12.68
N GLU A 525 -9.18 -1.37 -13.41
CA GLU A 525 -7.92 -0.63 -13.33
C GLU A 525 -7.69 -0.12 -11.88
N ALA A 526 -8.69 0.53 -11.29
CA ALA A 526 -8.59 1.04 -9.92
C ALA A 526 -8.32 -0.05 -8.88
N SER A 527 -9.02 -1.18 -8.94
CA SER A 527 -8.84 -2.29 -7.99
C SER A 527 -7.47 -2.96 -8.08
N MET A 528 -6.82 -2.90 -9.24
CA MET A 528 -5.49 -3.49 -9.42
C MET A 528 -4.36 -2.57 -9.02
N SER A 529 -4.54 -1.25 -9.15
CA SER A 529 -3.48 -0.27 -8.95
C SER A 529 -3.58 0.48 -7.62
N LEU A 530 -4.79 0.67 -7.08
CA LEU A 530 -5.00 1.43 -5.85
C LEU A 530 -5.11 0.53 -4.61
N PRO A 531 -4.61 0.96 -3.45
CA PRO A 531 -4.76 0.21 -2.21
C PRO A 531 -6.23 0.19 -1.76
N ASN A 532 -6.64 -0.91 -1.14
CA ASN A 532 -7.94 -1.06 -0.48
C ASN A 532 -9.17 -0.92 -1.39
N VAL A 533 -9.04 -1.07 -2.71
CA VAL A 533 -10.18 -1.11 -3.63
C VAL A 533 -10.51 -2.56 -3.93
N PRO A 534 -11.61 -3.12 -3.41
CA PRO A 534 -11.99 -4.50 -3.70
C PRO A 534 -12.38 -4.66 -5.18
N ALA A 535 -12.19 -5.86 -5.72
CA ALA A 535 -12.53 -6.16 -7.13
C ALA A 535 -14.04 -6.02 -7.43
N SER A 536 -14.89 -6.06 -6.40
CA SER A 536 -16.33 -5.83 -6.48
C SER A 536 -16.73 -4.36 -6.35
N CYS A 537 -15.78 -3.46 -6.16
CA CYS A 537 -16.07 -2.03 -5.99
C CYS A 537 -16.76 -1.46 -7.24
N GLN A 538 -17.81 -0.68 -7.02
CA GLN A 538 -18.55 0.09 -8.03
C GLN A 538 -18.82 1.51 -7.55
N ASP A 539 -18.05 2.00 -6.58
CA ASP A 539 -18.20 3.29 -5.95
C ASP A 539 -17.00 4.20 -6.29
N PHE A 540 -17.26 5.27 -7.01
CA PHE A 540 -16.25 6.27 -7.37
C PHE A 540 -15.68 7.00 -6.16
N GLU A 541 -16.47 7.19 -5.12
CA GLU A 541 -16.02 7.85 -3.90
C GLU A 541 -14.96 7.02 -3.18
N HIS A 542 -15.17 5.71 -3.10
CA HIS A 542 -14.19 4.77 -2.55
C HIS A 542 -12.87 4.80 -3.37
N VAL A 543 -12.96 4.86 -4.71
CA VAL A 543 -11.76 5.00 -5.57
C VAL A 543 -11.04 6.32 -5.31
N PHE A 544 -11.78 7.42 -5.08
CA PHE A 544 -11.17 8.72 -4.76
C PHE A 544 -10.37 8.67 -3.45
N GLU A 545 -10.93 8.08 -2.40
CA GLU A 545 -10.24 7.93 -1.13
C GLU A 545 -8.96 7.05 -1.27
N ALA A 546 -9.06 5.96 -2.03
CA ALA A 546 -7.93 5.11 -2.33
C ALA A 546 -6.84 5.83 -3.15
N MET A 547 -7.24 6.67 -4.11
CA MET A 547 -6.32 7.55 -4.85
C MET A 547 -5.60 8.53 -3.91
N GLY A 548 -6.31 9.12 -2.95
CA GLY A 548 -5.73 9.98 -1.92
C GLY A 548 -4.69 9.24 -1.07
N LEU A 549 -4.96 7.98 -0.69
CA LEU A 549 -3.99 7.13 0.02
C LEU A 549 -2.73 6.86 -0.82
N GLN A 550 -2.91 6.54 -2.11
CA GLN A 550 -1.78 6.30 -3.01
C GLN A 550 -0.92 7.54 -3.20
N ILE A 551 -1.54 8.72 -3.37
CA ILE A 551 -0.85 10.00 -3.48
C ILE A 551 0.03 10.26 -2.24
N ARG A 552 -0.52 10.07 -1.04
CA ARG A 552 0.23 10.23 0.22
C ARG A 552 1.40 9.25 0.31
N GLY A 553 1.17 8.00 -0.07
CA GLY A 553 2.22 6.97 -0.08
C GLY A 553 3.38 7.30 -1.02
N VAL A 554 3.08 7.72 -2.26
CA VAL A 554 4.10 8.11 -3.25
C VAL A 554 4.85 9.36 -2.79
N LYS A 555 4.14 10.38 -2.31
CA LYS A 555 4.74 11.60 -1.76
C LYS A 555 5.74 11.30 -0.64
N SER A 556 5.35 10.47 0.31
CA SER A 556 6.18 10.12 1.47
C SER A 556 7.43 9.35 1.07
N ARG A 557 7.31 8.41 0.11
CA ARG A 557 8.44 7.58 -0.35
C ARG A 557 9.46 8.34 -1.20
N LEU A 558 8.99 9.21 -2.08
CA LEU A 558 9.81 9.86 -3.11
C LEU A 558 10.11 11.33 -2.81
N CYS A 559 9.64 11.86 -1.68
CA CYS A 559 9.84 13.27 -1.28
C CYS A 559 9.45 14.28 -2.37
N ILE A 560 8.35 14.02 -3.11
CA ILE A 560 7.92 14.83 -4.25
C ILE A 560 7.28 16.13 -3.76
N ALA A 561 7.54 17.22 -4.50
CA ALA A 561 6.96 18.53 -4.21
C ALA A 561 5.45 18.56 -4.47
N GLU A 562 4.72 19.29 -3.67
CA GLU A 562 3.29 19.55 -3.85
C GLU A 562 3.02 20.72 -4.80
N TRP A 563 1.86 20.67 -5.44
CA TRP A 563 1.30 21.70 -6.30
C TRP A 563 0.09 22.38 -5.69
#